data_de3f5dbaf78d7af1a6d6ce8ae27bd7e5
#
_entry.id   de3f5dbaf78d7af1a6d6ce8ae27bd7e5
#
_cell.length_a   1.000
_cell.length_b   1.000
_cell.length_c   1.000
_cell.angle_alpha   90.00
_cell.angle_beta   90.00
_cell.angle_gamma   90.00
#
_symmetry.space_group_name_H-M   'P 1'
#
loop_
_entity.id
_entity.type
_entity.pdbx_description
1 polymer ?
#
loop_
_entity_poly.entity_id
_entity_poly.type
_entity_poly.pdbx_seq_one_letter_code
_entity_poly.pdbx_strand_id
1 'polypeptide(L)'
;MKAEFFILGTLHRGDLHPYEIKRRLKNALVECYTDVDVGTLYYAVRQLVRSGDIAPKTRQKVRRGGVRTIYRITSQGRRRFQELLLERFQEEGTVAQTIYPALLFLDLAELPAVAELLRERLRQTESALAKTSAIQKQLGSGLGSGNSHLMNHLIQIRQLDCRSLRRLLRDVETGKIRAPQPAAIKQLGSLSAGQGSALRADFARS
;
A
#
# COMPACT_ATOMS: atom_id res chain seq x y z
N MET A 1 -0.92 11.85 1.67
CA MET A 1 -1.36 11.16 1.00
C MET A 1 -2.21 10.39 1.36
N LYS A 2 -2.91 10.15 1.44
CA LYS A 2 -3.02 9.37 0.59
C LYS A 2 -4.15 8.40 0.84
N ALA A 3 -5.14 8.78 1.70
CA ALA A 3 -6.42 8.13 1.79
C ALA A 3 -7.10 8.05 0.41
N GLU A 4 -6.89 9.06 -0.43
CA GLU A 4 -7.33 9.12 -1.82
C GLU A 4 -6.98 7.84 -2.62
N PHE A 5 -5.71 7.45 -2.65
CA PHE A 5 -5.23 6.26 -3.34
C PHE A 5 -5.96 4.98 -2.87
N PHE A 6 -6.08 4.81 -1.57
CA PHE A 6 -6.73 3.63 -0.99
C PHE A 6 -8.24 3.63 -1.21
N ILE A 7 -8.89 4.80 -1.14
CA ILE A 7 -10.33 4.93 -1.42
C ILE A 7 -10.62 4.54 -2.87
N LEU A 8 -9.90 5.14 -3.82
CA LEU A 8 -10.07 4.87 -5.24
C LEU A 8 -9.79 3.41 -5.57
N GLY A 9 -8.68 2.84 -5.10
CA GLY A 9 -8.34 1.43 -5.31
C GLY A 9 -9.38 0.46 -4.72
N THR A 10 -9.94 0.78 -3.55
CA THR A 10 -10.99 -0.05 -2.95
C THR A 10 -12.30 0.04 -3.73
N LEU A 11 -12.66 1.24 -4.23
CA LEU A 11 -13.86 1.46 -5.04
C LEU A 11 -13.75 0.89 -6.47
N HIS A 12 -12.55 0.60 -6.96
CA HIS A 12 -12.37 -0.20 -8.19
C HIS A 12 -12.98 -1.59 -8.07
N ARG A 13 -12.99 -2.16 -6.86
CA ARG A 13 -13.50 -3.51 -6.58
C ARG A 13 -14.99 -3.54 -6.24
N GLY A 14 -15.66 -2.39 -6.19
CA GLY A 14 -17.11 -2.29 -5.96
C GLY A 14 -17.52 -1.03 -5.21
N ASP A 15 -18.83 -0.76 -5.28
CA ASP A 15 -19.44 0.41 -4.66
C ASP A 15 -19.57 0.21 -3.15
N LEU A 16 -19.11 1.18 -2.34
CA LEU A 16 -19.00 1.01 -0.91
C LEU A 16 -19.37 2.27 -0.12
N HIS A 17 -19.82 2.04 1.11
CA HIS A 17 -19.90 3.09 2.13
C HIS A 17 -18.49 3.35 2.73
N PRO A 18 -18.15 4.59 3.15
CA PRO A 18 -16.85 4.92 3.73
C PRO A 18 -16.42 4.01 4.89
N TYR A 19 -17.35 3.60 5.74
CA TYR A 19 -17.09 2.63 6.81
C TYR A 19 -16.59 1.27 6.29
N GLU A 20 -17.14 0.78 5.17
CA GLU A 20 -16.71 -0.47 4.56
C GLU A 20 -15.32 -0.34 3.92
N ILE A 21 -15.01 0.84 3.34
CA ILE A 21 -13.67 1.15 2.84
C ILE A 21 -12.67 1.04 4.01
N LYS A 22 -12.96 1.73 5.13
CA LYS A 22 -12.14 1.65 6.35
C LYS A 22 -11.91 0.21 6.79
N ARG A 23 -12.99 -0.58 6.90
CA ARG A 23 -12.93 -1.97 7.34
C ARG A 23 -12.05 -2.82 6.43
N ARG A 24 -12.17 -2.65 5.09
CA ARG A 24 -11.35 -3.39 4.13
C ARG A 24 -9.87 -3.01 4.22
N LEU A 25 -9.55 -1.75 4.39
CA LEU A 25 -8.17 -1.29 4.55
C LEU A 25 -7.55 -1.82 5.83
N LYS A 26 -8.28 -1.81 6.94
CA LYS A 26 -7.83 -2.43 8.20
C LYS A 26 -7.57 -3.92 8.03
N ASN A 27 -8.48 -4.65 7.39
CA ASN A 27 -8.33 -6.07 7.12
C ASN A 27 -7.16 -6.41 6.18
N ALA A 28 -6.75 -5.48 5.32
CA ALA A 28 -5.58 -5.60 4.44
C ALA A 28 -4.26 -5.23 5.13
N LEU A 29 -4.25 -5.07 6.46
CA LEU A 29 -3.07 -4.70 7.26
C LEU A 29 -2.38 -3.42 6.76
N VAL A 30 -3.14 -2.49 6.17
CA VAL A 30 -2.61 -1.22 5.65
C VAL A 30 -1.90 -0.43 6.76
N GLU A 31 -2.35 -0.57 8.00
CA GLU A 31 -1.77 0.05 9.19
C GLU A 31 -0.31 -0.39 9.45
N CYS A 32 0.12 -1.54 8.92
CA CYS A 32 1.48 -2.06 9.13
C CYS A 32 2.54 -1.33 8.29
N TYR A 33 2.15 -0.60 7.25
CA TYR A 33 3.10 0.05 6.32
C TYR A 33 2.69 1.45 5.87
N THR A 34 1.58 1.99 6.39
CA THR A 34 1.17 3.36 6.11
C THR A 34 0.25 3.92 7.19
N ASP A 35 0.50 5.14 7.61
CA ASP A 35 -0.37 5.91 8.50
C ASP A 35 -1.57 6.45 7.72
N VAL A 36 -2.66 5.67 7.64
CA VAL A 36 -3.96 6.15 7.16
C VAL A 36 -4.90 6.33 8.33
N ASP A 37 -4.94 7.52 8.87
CA ASP A 37 -5.89 7.86 9.93
C ASP A 37 -7.34 7.88 9.42
N VAL A 38 -8.23 7.45 10.27
CA VAL A 38 -9.66 7.33 10.00
C VAL A 38 -10.35 8.67 9.83
N GLY A 39 -9.91 9.69 10.56
CA GLY A 39 -10.44 11.06 10.42
C GLY A 39 -10.19 11.62 9.03
N THR A 40 -9.01 11.36 8.48
CA THR A 40 -8.63 11.77 7.13
C THR A 40 -9.41 11.06 6.03
N LEU A 41 -9.91 9.83 6.27
CA LEU A 41 -10.67 9.08 5.27
C LEU A 41 -12.01 9.77 4.90
N TYR A 42 -12.79 10.20 5.88
CA TYR A 42 -14.06 10.90 5.60
C TYR A 42 -13.85 12.27 4.95
N TYR A 43 -12.78 12.96 5.32
CA TYR A 43 -12.38 14.20 4.66
C TYR A 43 -12.01 13.93 3.18
N ALA A 44 -11.18 12.92 2.93
CA ALA A 44 -10.78 12.52 1.57
C ALA A 44 -11.97 12.11 0.70
N VAL A 45 -12.96 11.38 1.24
CA VAL A 45 -14.20 11.05 0.52
C VAL A 45 -14.93 12.31 0.07
N ARG A 46 -15.04 13.32 0.94
CA ARG A 46 -15.68 14.60 0.57
C ARG A 46 -14.92 15.34 -0.53
N GLN A 47 -13.58 15.31 -0.49
CA GLN A 47 -12.75 15.92 -1.54
C GLN A 47 -12.90 15.20 -2.88
N LEU A 48 -12.86 13.86 -2.87
CA LEU A 48 -13.06 13.04 -4.08
C LEU A 48 -14.46 13.21 -4.71
N VAL A 49 -15.49 13.50 -3.91
CA VAL A 49 -16.81 13.86 -4.43
C VAL A 49 -16.75 15.24 -5.09
N ARG A 50 -16.09 16.22 -4.47
CA ARG A 50 -15.96 17.59 -5.02
C ARG A 50 -15.15 17.62 -6.31
N SER A 51 -14.09 16.81 -6.39
CA SER A 51 -13.28 16.69 -7.61
C SER A 51 -13.94 15.86 -8.71
N GLY A 52 -15.04 15.16 -8.41
CA GLY A 52 -15.73 14.30 -9.38
C GLY A 52 -15.11 12.92 -9.59
N ASP A 53 -14.12 12.54 -8.78
CA ASP A 53 -13.46 11.24 -8.86
C ASP A 53 -14.34 10.09 -8.35
N ILE A 54 -15.23 10.39 -7.41
CA ILE A 54 -16.26 9.47 -6.95
C ILE A 54 -17.64 10.15 -6.96
N ALA A 55 -18.70 9.38 -7.11
CA ALA A 55 -20.06 9.87 -7.09
C ALA A 55 -20.93 9.08 -6.11
N PRO A 56 -21.92 9.72 -5.45
CA PRO A 56 -22.93 9.00 -4.69
C PRO A 56 -23.78 8.16 -5.65
N LYS A 57 -23.95 6.87 -5.35
CA LYS A 57 -24.76 5.95 -6.16
C LYS A 57 -26.15 5.75 -5.55
N THR A 58 -26.19 5.46 -4.27
CA THR A 58 -27.45 5.11 -3.57
C THR A 58 -27.39 5.60 -2.13
N ARG A 59 -28.56 6.07 -1.63
CA ARG A 59 -28.76 6.36 -0.22
C ARG A 59 -29.61 5.24 0.40
N GLN A 60 -29.09 4.55 1.39
CA GLN A 60 -29.77 3.46 2.08
C GLN A 60 -30.20 3.91 3.48
N LYS A 61 -31.47 3.72 3.82
CA LYS A 61 -31.97 3.88 5.20
C LYS A 61 -31.45 2.74 6.06
N VAL A 62 -30.91 3.04 7.22
CA VAL A 62 -30.42 2.04 8.18
C VAL A 62 -31.45 1.84 9.28
N ARG A 63 -31.59 0.60 9.79
CA ARG A 63 -32.57 0.22 10.84
C ARG A 63 -32.58 1.13 12.08
N ARG A 64 -31.48 1.86 12.36
CA ARG A 64 -31.36 2.80 13.49
C ARG A 64 -31.56 4.28 13.10
N GLY A 65 -32.28 4.57 12.01
CA GLY A 65 -32.70 5.94 11.67
C GLY A 65 -31.70 6.80 10.93
N GLY A 66 -30.55 6.25 10.47
CA GLY A 66 -29.55 6.99 9.68
C GLY A 66 -29.66 6.73 8.18
N VAL A 67 -29.01 7.57 7.37
CA VAL A 67 -28.85 7.38 5.93
C VAL A 67 -27.39 7.06 5.62
N ARG A 68 -27.15 5.94 4.93
CA ARG A 68 -25.83 5.57 4.42
C ARG A 68 -25.73 5.91 2.94
N THR A 69 -24.70 6.64 2.55
CA THR A 69 -24.43 6.91 1.14
C THR A 69 -23.38 5.92 0.64
N ILE A 70 -23.72 5.18 -0.40
CA ILE A 70 -22.81 4.30 -1.13
C ILE A 70 -22.20 5.12 -2.24
N TYR A 71 -20.88 5.03 -2.40
CA TYR A 71 -20.13 5.73 -3.43
C TYR A 71 -19.61 4.75 -4.48
N ARG A 72 -19.49 5.23 -5.72
CA ARG A 72 -18.87 4.54 -6.84
C ARG A 72 -17.71 5.38 -7.39
N ILE A 73 -16.71 4.73 -7.93
CA ILE A 73 -15.65 5.39 -8.69
C ILE A 73 -16.17 5.83 -10.05
N THR A 74 -15.77 7.01 -10.51
CA THR A 74 -16.09 7.53 -11.86
C THR A 74 -15.00 7.15 -12.85
N SER A 75 -15.21 7.45 -14.15
CA SER A 75 -14.15 7.31 -15.17
C SER A 75 -12.96 8.22 -14.89
N GLN A 76 -13.21 9.43 -14.37
CA GLN A 76 -12.15 10.35 -13.92
C GLN A 76 -11.37 9.75 -12.74
N GLY A 77 -12.06 9.24 -11.72
CA GLY A 77 -11.43 8.60 -10.57
C GLY A 77 -10.60 7.37 -10.93
N ARG A 78 -11.01 6.63 -12.00
CA ARG A 78 -10.20 5.50 -12.50
C ARG A 78 -8.89 5.97 -13.11
N ARG A 79 -8.90 7.05 -13.91
CA ARG A 79 -7.67 7.66 -14.45
C ARG A 79 -6.79 8.17 -13.32
N ARG A 80 -7.37 8.94 -12.39
CA ARG A 80 -6.63 9.45 -11.22
C ARG A 80 -6.01 8.33 -10.37
N PHE A 81 -6.70 7.22 -10.22
CA PHE A 81 -6.16 6.05 -9.53
C PHE A 81 -4.92 5.48 -10.23
N GLN A 82 -4.92 5.34 -11.56
CA GLN A 82 -3.75 4.86 -12.30
C GLN A 82 -2.55 5.80 -12.13
N GLU A 83 -2.75 7.11 -12.22
CA GLU A 83 -1.71 8.10 -11.96
C GLU A 83 -1.10 7.90 -10.58
N LEU A 84 -1.93 7.88 -9.53
CA LEU A 84 -1.49 7.68 -8.16
C LEU A 84 -0.80 6.33 -7.93
N LEU A 85 -1.21 5.29 -8.65
CA LEU A 85 -0.58 3.98 -8.56
C LEU A 85 0.82 3.99 -9.16
N LEU A 86 1.01 4.58 -10.35
CA LEU A 86 2.31 4.70 -10.98
C LEU A 86 3.25 5.62 -10.18
N GLU A 87 2.73 6.73 -9.61
CA GLU A 87 3.49 7.59 -8.71
C GLU A 87 4.17 6.81 -7.56
N ARG A 88 3.52 5.72 -7.03
CA ARG A 88 4.11 4.89 -5.97
C ARG A 88 5.42 4.22 -6.38
N PHE A 89 5.54 3.82 -7.63
CA PHE A 89 6.77 3.19 -8.14
C PHE A 89 7.87 4.22 -8.45
N GLN A 90 7.50 5.48 -8.65
CA GLN A 90 8.43 6.60 -8.91
C GLN A 90 8.90 7.29 -7.62
N GLU A 91 8.10 7.21 -6.54
CA GLU A 91 8.34 7.95 -5.30
C GLU A 91 9.66 7.53 -4.64
N GLU A 92 10.46 8.51 -4.22
CA GLU A 92 11.69 8.26 -3.48
C GLU A 92 11.38 7.73 -2.07
N GLY A 93 12.18 6.77 -1.61
CA GLY A 93 12.01 6.16 -0.30
C GLY A 93 12.36 4.67 -0.28
N THR A 94 12.08 3.99 0.81
CA THR A 94 12.26 2.53 0.89
C THR A 94 11.15 1.81 0.10
N VAL A 95 11.44 0.60 -0.39
CA VAL A 95 10.46 -0.24 -1.09
C VAL A 95 9.19 -0.44 -0.23
N ALA A 96 9.37 -0.63 1.08
CA ALA A 96 8.25 -0.80 2.01
C ALA A 96 7.34 0.43 2.07
N GLN A 97 7.90 1.64 2.06
CA GLN A 97 7.12 2.87 2.18
C GLN A 97 6.41 3.27 0.88
N THR A 98 7.04 3.02 -0.26
CA THR A 98 6.57 3.51 -1.56
C THR A 98 5.82 2.45 -2.36
N ILE A 99 6.38 1.26 -2.52
CA ILE A 99 5.86 0.21 -3.40
C ILE A 99 4.82 -0.67 -2.70
N TYR A 100 4.99 -1.04 -1.42
CA TYR A 100 4.06 -1.95 -0.74
C TYR A 100 2.59 -1.50 -0.78
N PRO A 101 2.25 -0.21 -0.60
CA PRO A 101 0.88 0.24 -0.79
C PRO A 101 0.32 -0.05 -2.19
N ALA A 102 1.16 0.06 -3.23
CA ALA A 102 0.75 -0.21 -4.61
C ALA A 102 0.50 -1.70 -4.87
N LEU A 103 1.20 -2.61 -4.17
CA LEU A 103 1.02 -4.05 -4.35
C LEU A 103 -0.40 -4.54 -4.02
N LEU A 104 -1.13 -3.83 -3.16
CA LEU A 104 -2.53 -4.14 -2.85
C LEU A 104 -3.45 -4.08 -4.07
N PHE A 105 -3.07 -3.30 -5.07
CA PHE A 105 -3.86 -2.99 -6.25
C PHE A 105 -3.10 -3.26 -7.55
N LEU A 106 -2.03 -4.05 -7.48
CA LEU A 106 -1.16 -4.32 -8.64
C LEU A 106 -1.91 -5.01 -9.78
N ASP A 107 -2.93 -5.79 -9.46
CA ASP A 107 -3.83 -6.43 -10.42
C ASP A 107 -4.72 -5.44 -11.21
N LEU A 108 -4.80 -4.20 -10.76
CA LEU A 108 -5.52 -3.10 -11.43
C LEU A 108 -4.60 -2.17 -12.21
N ALA A 109 -3.28 -2.41 -12.18
CA ALA A 109 -2.27 -1.54 -12.76
C ALA A 109 -2.08 -1.77 -14.25
N GLU A 110 -1.58 -0.75 -14.94
CA GLU A 110 -1.01 -0.88 -16.29
C GLU A 110 0.35 -1.57 -16.20
N LEU A 111 0.36 -2.91 -16.21
CA LEU A 111 1.55 -3.73 -15.94
C LEU A 111 2.78 -3.39 -16.81
N PRO A 112 2.68 -3.04 -18.11
CA PRO A 112 3.84 -2.62 -18.88
C PRO A 112 4.52 -1.38 -18.31
N ALA A 113 3.76 -0.35 -17.92
CA ALA A 113 4.30 0.86 -17.30
C ALA A 113 4.93 0.55 -15.93
N VAL A 114 4.30 -0.30 -15.14
CA VAL A 114 4.87 -0.78 -13.85
C VAL A 114 6.19 -1.51 -14.07
N ALA A 115 6.31 -2.35 -15.10
CA ALA A 115 7.55 -3.07 -15.39
C ALA A 115 8.71 -2.13 -15.68
N GLU A 116 8.49 -1.07 -16.47
CA GLU A 116 9.51 -0.05 -16.72
C GLU A 116 9.97 0.65 -15.44
N LEU A 117 9.02 1.06 -14.60
CA LEU A 117 9.33 1.72 -13.33
C LEU A 117 10.06 0.78 -12.35
N LEU A 118 9.70 -0.51 -12.33
CA LEU A 118 10.40 -1.51 -11.52
C LEU A 118 11.84 -1.75 -12.00
N ARG A 119 12.08 -1.76 -13.33
CA ARG A 119 13.44 -1.88 -13.88
C ARG A 119 14.30 -0.70 -13.45
N GLU A 120 13.76 0.52 -13.57
CA GLU A 120 14.45 1.74 -13.13
C GLU A 120 14.74 1.70 -11.63
N ARG A 121 13.73 1.35 -10.82
CA ARG A 121 13.89 1.26 -9.36
C ARG A 121 14.91 0.21 -8.95
N LEU A 122 14.93 -0.94 -9.62
CA LEU A 122 15.93 -1.98 -9.38
C LEU A 122 17.33 -1.48 -9.67
N ARG A 123 17.54 -0.84 -10.83
CA ARG A 123 18.82 -0.26 -11.22
C ARG A 123 19.34 0.76 -10.19
N GLN A 124 18.47 1.65 -9.72
CA GLN A 124 18.79 2.64 -8.70
C GLN A 124 19.19 1.96 -7.38
N THR A 125 18.45 0.93 -6.96
CA THR A 125 18.71 0.20 -5.72
C THR A 125 20.02 -0.58 -5.80
N GLU A 126 20.33 -1.21 -6.94
CA GLU A 126 21.60 -1.89 -7.20
C GLU A 126 22.79 -0.93 -7.18
N SER A 127 22.66 0.24 -7.82
CA SER A 127 23.66 1.29 -7.79
C SER A 127 23.92 1.78 -6.36
N ALA A 128 22.86 2.02 -5.59
CA ALA A 128 22.97 2.43 -4.19
C ALA A 128 23.61 1.35 -3.31
N LEU A 129 23.30 0.07 -3.56
CA LEU A 129 23.91 -1.08 -2.87
C LEU A 129 25.41 -1.14 -3.17
N ALA A 130 25.81 -1.03 -4.45
CA ALA A 130 27.20 -1.06 -4.87
C ALA A 130 28.01 0.07 -4.23
N LYS A 131 27.48 1.31 -4.27
CA LYS A 131 28.12 2.47 -3.63
C LYS A 131 28.30 2.27 -2.12
N THR A 132 27.25 1.81 -1.41
CA THR A 132 27.32 1.61 0.05
C THR A 132 28.34 0.51 0.41
N SER A 133 28.36 -0.59 -0.36
CA SER A 133 29.32 -1.69 -0.16
C SER A 133 30.76 -1.25 -0.43
N ALA A 134 31.00 -0.43 -1.44
CA ALA A 134 32.32 0.12 -1.75
C ALA A 134 32.82 1.03 -0.60
N ILE A 135 31.96 1.92 -0.10
CA ILE A 135 32.30 2.79 1.05
C ILE A 135 32.64 1.96 2.28
N GLN A 136 31.82 0.94 2.60
CA GLN A 136 32.11 0.06 3.73
C GLN A 136 33.45 -0.64 3.59
N LYS A 137 33.75 -1.16 2.38
CA LYS A 137 35.02 -1.83 2.10
C LYS A 137 36.20 -0.88 2.22
N GLN A 138 36.07 0.37 1.74
CA GLN A 138 37.13 1.38 1.79
C GLN A 138 37.43 1.85 3.22
N LEU A 139 36.40 2.03 4.04
CA LEU A 139 36.55 2.51 5.41
C LEU A 139 36.97 1.39 6.39
N GLY A 140 36.64 0.14 6.12
CA GLY A 140 37.05 -1.05 6.86
C GLY A 140 36.90 -0.92 8.37
N SER A 141 37.97 -1.24 9.09
CA SER A 141 38.05 -1.15 10.57
C SER A 141 38.06 0.30 11.11
N GLY A 142 38.25 1.30 10.26
CA GLY A 142 38.15 2.72 10.65
C GLY A 142 36.78 3.19 11.00
N LEU A 143 35.72 2.42 10.64
CA LEU A 143 34.34 2.67 11.06
C LEU A 143 34.21 2.33 12.56
N GLY A 144 33.79 3.27 13.38
CA GLY A 144 33.40 2.94 14.75
C GLY A 144 32.22 1.95 14.76
N SER A 145 32.03 1.21 15.86
CA SER A 145 31.05 0.12 15.95
C SER A 145 29.63 0.52 15.54
N GLY A 146 29.14 1.68 15.96
CA GLY A 146 27.84 2.22 15.59
C GLY A 146 27.66 2.40 14.07
N ASN A 147 28.66 3.01 13.41
CA ASN A 147 28.65 3.20 11.97
C ASN A 147 28.75 1.87 11.20
N SER A 148 29.50 0.89 11.73
CA SER A 148 29.56 -0.46 11.16
C SER A 148 28.21 -1.16 11.21
N HIS A 149 27.47 -1.06 12.32
CA HIS A 149 26.11 -1.58 12.42
C HIS A 149 25.16 -0.89 11.43
N LEU A 150 25.21 0.45 11.33
CA LEU A 150 24.39 1.20 10.38
C LEU A 150 24.67 0.77 8.93
N MET A 151 25.93 0.69 8.52
CA MET A 151 26.32 0.31 7.16
C MET A 151 25.88 -1.12 6.83
N ASN A 152 26.11 -2.07 7.75
CA ASN A 152 25.66 -3.45 7.59
C ASN A 152 24.12 -3.52 7.40
N HIS A 153 23.38 -2.81 8.22
CA HIS A 153 21.93 -2.77 8.13
C HIS A 153 21.45 -2.20 6.79
N LEU A 154 22.01 -1.07 6.36
CA LEU A 154 21.69 -0.46 5.06
C LEU A 154 21.98 -1.40 3.87
N ILE A 155 23.09 -2.13 3.91
CA ILE A 155 23.44 -3.11 2.88
C ILE A 155 22.44 -4.26 2.87
N GLN A 156 22.09 -4.81 4.03
CA GLN A 156 21.13 -5.91 4.14
C GLN A 156 19.75 -5.52 3.63
N ILE A 157 19.23 -4.32 3.98
CA ILE A 157 17.97 -3.81 3.45
C ILE A 157 18.03 -3.71 1.93
N ARG A 158 19.05 -3.09 1.36
CA ARG A 158 19.18 -2.93 -0.10
C ARG A 158 19.29 -4.27 -0.83
N GLN A 159 19.99 -5.24 -0.24
CA GLN A 159 20.05 -6.61 -0.78
C GLN A 159 18.67 -7.27 -0.79
N LEU A 160 17.90 -7.11 0.29
CA LEU A 160 16.53 -7.61 0.37
C LEU A 160 15.63 -6.92 -0.68
N ASP A 161 15.72 -5.59 -0.79
CA ASP A 161 14.95 -4.81 -1.77
C ASP A 161 15.28 -5.24 -3.20
N CYS A 162 16.56 -5.42 -3.55
CA CYS A 162 16.97 -5.92 -4.88
C CYS A 162 16.36 -7.30 -5.17
N ARG A 163 16.39 -8.23 -4.22
CA ARG A 163 15.78 -9.56 -4.40
C ARG A 163 14.27 -9.47 -4.59
N SER A 164 13.61 -8.66 -3.78
CA SER A 164 12.15 -8.46 -3.84
C SER A 164 11.72 -7.80 -5.14
N LEU A 165 12.43 -6.75 -5.57
CA LEU A 165 12.15 -6.04 -6.83
C LEU A 165 12.38 -6.95 -8.05
N ARG A 166 13.46 -7.74 -8.09
CA ARG A 166 13.70 -8.71 -9.18
C ARG A 166 12.59 -9.76 -9.27
N ARG A 167 12.13 -10.26 -8.13
CA ARG A 167 11.03 -11.23 -8.10
C ARG A 167 9.73 -10.59 -8.60
N LEU A 168 9.40 -9.41 -8.08
CA LEU A 168 8.19 -8.67 -8.46
C LEU A 168 8.21 -8.35 -9.96
N LEU A 169 9.31 -7.84 -10.49
CA LEU A 169 9.48 -7.55 -11.91
C LEU A 169 9.24 -8.80 -12.76
N ARG A 170 9.84 -9.93 -12.40
CA ARG A 170 9.63 -11.20 -13.09
C ARG A 170 8.16 -11.63 -13.08
N ASP A 171 7.46 -11.48 -11.96
CA ASP A 171 6.06 -11.86 -11.84
C ASP A 171 5.15 -10.93 -12.67
N VAL A 172 5.48 -9.64 -12.78
CA VAL A 172 4.81 -8.68 -13.66
C VAL A 172 5.04 -9.08 -15.14
N GLU A 173 6.28 -9.31 -15.56
CA GLU A 173 6.66 -9.63 -16.93
C GLU A 173 6.10 -10.99 -17.40
N THR A 174 5.97 -11.93 -16.49
CA THR A 174 5.44 -13.29 -16.81
C THR A 174 3.93 -13.42 -16.65
N GLY A 175 3.22 -12.30 -16.37
CA GLY A 175 1.76 -12.31 -16.24
C GLY A 175 1.24 -13.09 -15.02
N LYS A 176 2.04 -13.23 -13.97
CA LYS A 176 1.65 -13.94 -12.73
C LYS A 176 0.85 -13.09 -11.75
N ILE A 177 0.63 -11.82 -12.07
CA ILE A 177 -0.14 -10.91 -11.23
C ILE A 177 -1.63 -11.27 -11.35
N ARG A 178 -2.24 -11.61 -10.22
CA ARG A 178 -3.64 -12.03 -10.15
C ARG A 178 -4.40 -11.21 -9.13
N ALA A 179 -5.68 -10.95 -9.42
CA ALA A 179 -6.58 -10.36 -8.45
C ALA A 179 -6.74 -11.27 -7.22
N PRO A 180 -6.84 -10.70 -6.00
CA PRO A 180 -7.08 -11.49 -4.81
C PRO A 180 -8.45 -12.17 -4.86
N GLN A 181 -8.49 -13.45 -4.46
CA GLN A 181 -9.75 -14.19 -4.43
C GLN A 181 -10.67 -13.65 -3.32
N PRO A 182 -11.99 -13.57 -3.55
CA PRO A 182 -12.95 -13.07 -2.56
C PRO A 182 -12.91 -13.83 -1.21
N ALA A 183 -12.63 -15.13 -1.25
CA ALA A 183 -12.48 -15.96 -0.06
C ALA A 183 -11.28 -15.54 0.80
N ALA A 184 -10.12 -15.26 0.18
CA ALA A 184 -8.93 -14.81 0.88
C ALA A 184 -9.13 -13.44 1.56
N ILE A 185 -9.85 -12.53 0.91
CA ILE A 185 -10.20 -11.22 1.50
C ILE A 185 -11.09 -11.39 2.74
N LYS A 186 -12.04 -12.35 2.71
CA LYS A 186 -12.89 -12.65 3.87
C LYS A 186 -12.10 -13.28 5.03
N GLN A 187 -11.16 -14.19 4.73
CA GLN A 187 -10.32 -14.83 5.76
C GLN A 187 -9.41 -13.82 6.47
N LEU A 188 -8.79 -12.89 5.76
CA LEU A 188 -8.01 -11.81 6.37
C LEU A 188 -8.86 -10.99 7.36
N GLY A 189 -10.13 -10.75 7.04
CA GLY A 189 -11.07 -10.05 7.92
C GLY A 189 -11.40 -10.78 9.21
N SER A 190 -11.44 -12.12 9.20
CA SER A 190 -11.71 -12.93 10.40
C SER A 190 -10.50 -13.03 11.31
N LEU A 191 -9.28 -13.10 10.78
CA LEU A 191 -8.04 -13.15 11.57
C LEU A 191 -7.81 -11.84 12.36
N SER A 192 -8.08 -10.67 11.76
CA SER A 192 -7.94 -9.39 12.45
C SER A 192 -9.00 -9.16 13.55
N ALA A 193 -10.17 -9.75 13.43
CA ALA A 193 -11.22 -9.65 14.45
C ALA A 193 -10.90 -10.49 15.71
N GLY A 194 -10.22 -11.64 15.56
CA GLY A 194 -9.82 -12.52 16.67
C GLY A 194 -8.68 -11.94 17.53
N GLN A 195 -7.72 -11.27 16.92
CA GLN A 195 -6.57 -10.70 17.65
C GLN A 195 -6.91 -9.45 18.46
N GLY A 196 -7.89 -8.66 18.04
CA GLY A 196 -8.36 -7.48 18.79
C GLY A 196 -9.05 -7.82 20.11
N SER A 197 -9.58 -9.04 20.27
CA SER A 197 -10.19 -9.52 21.50
C SER A 197 -9.15 -10.04 22.51
N ALA A 198 -8.10 -10.71 22.04
CA ALA A 198 -7.06 -11.26 22.90
C ALA A 198 -6.18 -10.16 23.55
N LEU A 199 -5.76 -9.15 22.77
CA LEU A 199 -4.96 -8.04 23.29
C LEU A 199 -5.69 -7.14 24.29
N ARG A 200 -7.02 -7.02 24.22
CA ARG A 200 -7.81 -6.28 25.19
C ARG A 200 -8.01 -7.04 26.50
N ALA A 201 -7.98 -8.36 26.48
CA ALA A 201 -8.11 -9.18 27.68
C ALA A 201 -6.84 -9.17 28.53
N ASP A 202 -5.65 -9.07 27.93
CA ASP A 202 -4.38 -9.00 28.65
C ASP A 202 -4.12 -7.62 29.29
N PHE A 203 -4.57 -6.53 28.65
CA PHE A 203 -4.45 -5.17 29.21
C PHE A 203 -5.42 -4.89 30.39
N ALA A 204 -6.46 -5.68 30.53
CA ALA A 204 -7.43 -5.55 31.64
C ALA A 204 -7.03 -6.36 32.89
N ARG A 205 -5.93 -7.12 32.83
CA ARG A 205 -5.42 -7.94 33.92
C ARG A 205 -4.06 -7.51 34.50
N SER A 206 -3.51 -6.41 33.99
CA SER A 206 -2.31 -5.72 34.51
C SER A 206 -2.68 -4.38 35.11
#